data_7382c5cfcb480b808fbc96746c410ab6
#
_entry.id   7382c5cfcb480b808fbc96746c410ab6
#
_cell.length_a   1.000
_cell.length_b   1.000
_cell.length_c   1.000
_cell.angle_alpha   90.00
_cell.angle_beta   90.00
_cell.angle_gamma   90.00
#
_symmetry.space_group_name_H-M   'P 1'
#
loop_
_entity.id
_entity.type
_entity.pdbx_description
1 polymer ?
#
loop_
_entity_poly.entity_id
_entity_poly.type
_entity_poly.pdbx_seq_one_letter_code
_entity_poly.pdbx_strand_id
1 'polypeptide(L)'
;MWLIIRILRIFPPEIAHKISLTLLFFIHRLGLLSIFNNKRQTEAIEFLGLRFKNTLGTAAGLDKNGDYIDCLGALGFGFLEVGTITPKAQAGNKKPRVFRLSKDKGVINRLGFNNKGIDYLVTNLKQHKYDGVIGVNIGANKNSHGKKRIEDYIECIRKVYKYTDYITVNISSPNTKNLRNLQNSENIDKLFVALENEIHTLKIDKPIFIKISPDESLDTIKYIINKVQNSKITGIIATNTTTDKSTLKDEKYWNYEGGLSGEPLREKSNDLIYKIRKVSEEIPLIGVGGVMSQKDYKEKLALGADLVQIYTGFIMEGPGLIHKIINK
;
A
#
# COMPACT_ATOMS: atom_id res chain seq x y z
N MET A 1 -13.56 15.28 -16.26
CA MET A 1 -12.90 14.16 -15.62
C MET A 1 -13.37 12.78 -16.11
N TRP A 2 -14.66 12.49 -16.15
CA TRP A 2 -15.21 11.23 -16.64
C TRP A 2 -14.76 10.85 -18.08
N LEU A 3 -14.73 11.80 -19.02
CA LEU A 3 -14.26 11.58 -20.39
C LEU A 3 -12.80 11.15 -20.44
N ILE A 4 -11.92 11.76 -19.65
CA ILE A 4 -10.49 11.42 -19.55
C ILE A 4 -10.32 9.98 -19.07
N ILE A 5 -11.08 9.56 -18.06
CA ILE A 5 -11.05 8.18 -17.54
C ILE A 5 -11.48 7.19 -18.62
N ARG A 6 -12.52 7.51 -19.42
CA ARG A 6 -12.95 6.67 -20.55
C ARG A 6 -11.85 6.52 -21.61
N ILE A 7 -11.19 7.59 -21.99
CA ILE A 7 -10.07 7.56 -22.95
C ILE A 7 -8.92 6.72 -22.40
N LEU A 8 -8.55 6.90 -21.12
CA LEU A 8 -7.50 6.12 -20.48
C LEU A 8 -7.81 4.62 -20.41
N ARG A 9 -9.08 4.25 -20.38
CA ARG A 9 -9.51 2.83 -20.40
C ARG A 9 -9.24 2.11 -21.72
N ILE A 10 -8.99 2.82 -22.81
CA ILE A 10 -8.63 2.25 -24.11
C ILE A 10 -7.19 1.69 -24.06
N PHE A 11 -6.31 2.28 -23.25
CA PHE A 11 -4.92 1.86 -23.13
C PHE A 11 -4.76 0.64 -22.19
N PRO A 12 -3.72 -0.20 -22.44
CA PRO A 12 -3.32 -1.22 -21.49
C PRO A 12 -3.14 -0.63 -20.07
N PRO A 13 -3.56 -1.35 -19.01
CA PRO A 13 -3.64 -0.78 -17.66
C PRO A 13 -2.35 -0.14 -17.15
N GLU A 14 -1.20 -0.74 -17.41
CA GLU A 14 0.11 -0.23 -16.97
C GLU A 14 0.52 1.04 -17.72
N ILE A 15 0.16 1.15 -18.99
CA ILE A 15 0.37 2.37 -19.81
C ILE A 15 -0.56 3.48 -19.33
N ALA A 16 -1.85 3.17 -19.15
CA ALA A 16 -2.84 4.11 -18.64
C ALA A 16 -2.43 4.70 -17.28
N HIS A 17 -1.93 3.85 -16.37
CA HIS A 17 -1.40 4.27 -15.08
C HIS A 17 -0.27 5.30 -15.23
N LYS A 18 0.74 4.99 -16.06
CA LYS A 18 1.87 5.89 -16.30
C LYS A 18 1.41 7.22 -16.91
N ILE A 19 0.56 7.18 -17.94
CA ILE A 19 0.00 8.39 -18.57
C ILE A 19 -0.74 9.24 -17.56
N SER A 20 -1.61 8.61 -16.72
CA SER A 20 -2.42 9.32 -15.74
C SER A 20 -1.58 10.05 -14.70
N LEU A 21 -0.55 9.39 -14.15
CA LEU A 21 0.31 10.01 -13.15
C LEU A 21 1.23 11.08 -13.77
N THR A 22 1.72 10.86 -14.98
CA THR A 22 2.51 11.85 -15.71
C THR A 22 1.67 13.10 -16.02
N LEU A 23 0.43 12.93 -16.48
CA LEU A 23 -0.49 14.04 -16.72
C LEU A 23 -0.79 14.80 -15.41
N LEU A 24 -1.06 14.09 -14.32
CA LEU A 24 -1.28 14.67 -13.00
C LEU A 24 -0.07 15.50 -12.54
N PHE A 25 1.15 14.98 -12.74
CA PHE A 25 2.39 15.69 -12.44
C PHE A 25 2.50 17.02 -13.21
N PHE A 26 2.23 17.03 -14.51
CA PHE A 26 2.27 18.27 -15.29
C PHE A 26 1.17 19.26 -14.90
N ILE A 27 -0.05 18.79 -14.64
CA ILE A 27 -1.17 19.65 -14.16
C ILE A 27 -0.79 20.28 -12.81
N HIS A 28 -0.16 19.50 -11.92
CA HIS A 28 0.33 20.03 -10.64
C HIS A 28 1.41 21.08 -10.84
N ARG A 29 2.41 20.80 -11.68
CA ARG A 29 3.52 21.73 -11.95
C ARG A 29 3.08 23.04 -12.58
N LEU A 30 1.97 23.04 -13.33
CA LEU A 30 1.34 24.25 -13.88
C LEU A 30 0.44 24.99 -12.87
N GLY A 31 0.35 24.53 -11.63
CA GLY A 31 -0.52 25.13 -10.60
C GLY A 31 -2.02 24.91 -10.79
N LEU A 32 -2.41 24.12 -11.80
CA LEU A 32 -3.81 23.93 -12.19
C LEU A 32 -4.59 22.99 -11.25
N LEU A 33 -3.92 22.23 -10.37
CA LEU A 33 -4.60 21.36 -9.41
C LEU A 33 -5.38 22.15 -8.35
N SER A 34 -4.98 23.37 -8.05
CA SER A 34 -5.71 24.24 -7.11
C SER A 34 -7.15 24.55 -7.57
N ILE A 35 -7.40 24.54 -8.89
CA ILE A 35 -8.73 24.73 -9.48
C ILE A 35 -9.67 23.56 -9.12
N PHE A 36 -9.12 22.36 -8.91
CA PHE A 36 -9.86 21.16 -8.56
C PHE A 36 -9.97 20.90 -7.05
N ASN A 37 -9.18 21.63 -6.25
CA ASN A 37 -9.20 21.54 -4.79
C ASN A 37 -10.17 22.57 -4.20
N ASN A 38 -11.41 22.17 -4.00
CA ASN A 38 -12.26 22.87 -3.02
C ASN A 38 -11.59 22.70 -1.65
N LYS A 39 -11.00 23.79 -1.12
CA LYS A 39 -10.40 23.88 0.21
C LYS A 39 -11.47 23.63 1.29
N ARG A 40 -11.87 22.39 1.50
CA ARG A 40 -12.61 22.02 2.71
C ARG A 40 -11.60 21.54 3.72
N GLN A 41 -11.66 22.12 4.92
CA GLN A 41 -10.85 21.68 6.04
C GLN A 41 -11.29 20.25 6.41
N THR A 42 -10.40 19.30 6.21
CA THR A 42 -10.52 17.98 6.81
C THR A 42 -10.00 18.06 8.23
N GLU A 43 -10.64 17.38 9.17
CA GLU A 43 -10.13 17.31 10.54
C GLU A 43 -8.83 16.50 10.51
N ALA A 44 -7.73 17.16 10.89
CA ALA A 44 -6.46 16.49 11.08
C ALA A 44 -6.55 15.62 12.34
N ILE A 45 -5.91 14.47 12.29
CA ILE A 45 -5.85 13.54 13.43
C ILE A 45 -4.40 13.32 13.86
N GLU A 46 -4.20 13.15 15.16
CA GLU A 46 -2.93 12.69 15.73
C GLU A 46 -3.00 11.18 15.90
N PHE A 47 -2.05 10.45 15.34
CA PHE A 47 -1.95 9.00 15.48
C PHE A 47 -0.48 8.57 15.47
N LEU A 48 -0.07 7.82 16.49
CA LEU A 48 1.32 7.34 16.68
C LEU A 48 2.35 8.48 16.67
N GLY A 49 2.02 9.63 17.22
CA GLY A 49 2.88 10.81 17.24
C GLY A 49 3.02 11.54 15.90
N LEU A 50 2.25 11.15 14.89
CA LEU A 50 2.21 11.76 13.57
C LEU A 50 0.89 12.50 13.34
N ARG A 51 0.95 13.67 12.68
CA ARG A 51 -0.23 14.46 12.32
C ARG A 51 -0.67 14.19 10.89
N PHE A 52 -1.77 13.47 10.74
CA PHE A 52 -2.38 13.17 9.45
C PHE A 52 -3.41 14.24 9.08
N LYS A 53 -3.38 14.74 7.84
CA LYS A 53 -4.38 15.72 7.36
C LYS A 53 -5.81 15.15 7.34
N ASN A 54 -5.95 13.85 7.16
CA ASN A 54 -7.16 13.05 7.31
C ASN A 54 -6.77 11.56 7.31
N THR A 55 -7.72 10.68 7.55
CA THR A 55 -7.48 9.22 7.68
C THR A 55 -7.40 8.46 6.35
N LEU A 56 -7.48 9.14 5.18
CA LEU A 56 -7.39 8.52 3.86
C LEU A 56 -6.00 8.69 3.25
N GLY A 57 -5.36 7.59 2.88
CA GLY A 57 -4.04 7.60 2.21
C GLY A 57 -3.99 6.78 0.92
N THR A 58 -2.85 6.86 0.26
CA THR A 58 -2.53 5.98 -0.87
C THR A 58 -1.97 4.65 -0.39
N ALA A 59 -2.32 3.54 -1.05
CA ALA A 59 -1.65 2.27 -0.82
C ALA A 59 -0.40 2.14 -1.69
N ALA A 60 0.59 1.39 -1.18
CA ALA A 60 1.79 1.04 -1.91
C ALA A 60 1.50 0.47 -3.31
N GLY A 61 2.32 0.82 -4.26
CA GLY A 61 2.20 0.41 -5.67
C GLY A 61 1.65 1.50 -6.58
N LEU A 62 0.96 2.51 -6.05
CA LEU A 62 0.46 3.65 -6.82
C LEU A 62 1.64 4.51 -7.33
N ASP A 63 2.49 4.93 -6.42
CA ASP A 63 3.79 5.54 -6.70
C ASP A 63 4.92 4.69 -6.13
N LYS A 64 5.59 3.92 -6.99
CA LYS A 64 6.60 2.96 -6.52
C LYS A 64 7.95 3.59 -6.21
N ASN A 65 8.24 4.72 -6.78
CA ASN A 65 9.57 5.31 -6.74
C ASN A 65 9.59 6.71 -6.10
N GLY A 66 8.43 7.22 -5.63
CA GLY A 66 8.32 8.59 -5.16
C GLY A 66 8.38 9.64 -6.28
N ASP A 67 8.06 9.25 -7.51
CA ASP A 67 8.08 10.16 -8.67
C ASP A 67 6.92 11.19 -8.63
N TYR A 68 5.86 10.94 -7.83
CA TYR A 68 4.58 11.66 -7.86
C TYR A 68 4.10 12.15 -6.49
N ILE A 69 4.97 12.21 -5.49
CA ILE A 69 4.62 12.58 -4.10
C ILE A 69 3.84 13.90 -4.05
N ASP A 70 4.38 14.98 -4.60
CA ASP A 70 3.79 16.30 -4.51
C ASP A 70 2.43 16.39 -5.19
N CYS A 71 2.29 15.83 -6.39
CA CYS A 71 1.03 15.88 -7.12
C CYS A 71 -0.05 14.97 -6.52
N LEU A 72 0.31 13.83 -5.93
CA LEU A 72 -0.63 12.97 -5.19
C LEU A 72 -1.05 13.64 -3.88
N GLY A 73 -0.12 14.21 -3.13
CA GLY A 73 -0.41 14.96 -1.91
C GLY A 73 -1.35 16.13 -2.16
N ALA A 74 -1.17 16.84 -3.28
CA ALA A 74 -2.04 17.94 -3.69
C ALA A 74 -3.48 17.53 -4.03
N LEU A 75 -3.79 16.24 -4.18
CA LEU A 75 -5.17 15.75 -4.38
C LEU A 75 -6.00 15.68 -3.09
N GLY A 76 -5.39 15.89 -1.92
CA GLY A 76 -6.09 15.87 -0.63
C GLY A 76 -6.00 14.57 0.16
N PHE A 77 -5.11 13.65 -0.22
CA PHE A 77 -4.78 12.52 0.65
C PHE A 77 -4.19 13.01 1.98
N GLY A 78 -4.58 12.40 3.08
CA GLY A 78 -4.06 12.68 4.41
C GLY A 78 -2.62 12.19 4.61
N PHE A 79 -2.26 11.12 3.90
CA PHE A 79 -0.91 10.55 3.89
C PHE A 79 -0.66 9.76 2.61
N LEU A 80 0.61 9.50 2.32
CA LEU A 80 1.04 8.77 1.14
C LEU A 80 1.89 7.56 1.56
N GLU A 81 1.69 6.41 0.90
CA GLU A 81 2.61 5.27 0.99
C GLU A 81 3.24 5.03 -0.38
N VAL A 82 4.55 5.23 -0.48
CA VAL A 82 5.33 4.98 -1.70
C VAL A 82 6.02 3.62 -1.65
N GLY A 83 6.39 3.07 -2.78
CA GLY A 83 6.95 1.71 -2.87
C GLY A 83 5.92 0.75 -3.52
N THR A 84 6.09 -0.58 -3.46
CA THR A 84 7.17 -1.30 -2.77
C THR A 84 8.49 -1.09 -3.49
N ILE A 85 9.48 -0.72 -2.72
CA ILE A 85 10.85 -0.53 -3.17
C ILE A 85 11.71 -1.72 -2.71
N THR A 86 12.75 -2.03 -3.47
CA THR A 86 13.73 -3.07 -3.14
C THR A 86 15.14 -2.47 -3.15
N PRO A 87 16.16 -3.10 -2.50
CA PRO A 87 17.52 -2.57 -2.48
C PRO A 87 18.03 -2.22 -3.87
N LYS A 88 17.92 -3.15 -4.80
CA LYS A 88 18.32 -2.97 -6.21
C LYS A 88 17.11 -2.75 -7.10
N ALA A 89 17.28 -1.93 -8.13
CA ALA A 89 16.30 -1.79 -9.21
C ALA A 89 15.96 -3.15 -9.84
N GLN A 90 14.70 -3.35 -10.19
CA GLN A 90 14.28 -4.56 -10.90
C GLN A 90 13.09 -4.31 -11.81
N ALA A 91 13.06 -5.02 -12.95
CA ALA A 91 12.02 -4.86 -13.96
C ALA A 91 10.65 -5.44 -13.55
N GLY A 92 10.66 -6.35 -12.56
CA GLY A 92 9.49 -7.13 -12.16
C GLY A 92 9.21 -8.30 -13.10
N ASN A 93 7.97 -8.77 -13.14
CA ASN A 93 7.55 -9.91 -13.96
C ASN A 93 7.31 -9.51 -15.42
N LYS A 94 7.32 -10.51 -16.33
CA LYS A 94 7.06 -10.34 -17.77
C LYS A 94 5.65 -9.75 -18.01
N LYS A 95 5.56 -8.83 -18.95
CA LYS A 95 4.27 -8.26 -19.43
C LYS A 95 3.57 -9.24 -20.41
N PRO A 96 2.21 -9.20 -20.50
CA PRO A 96 1.27 -8.39 -19.71
C PRO A 96 1.17 -8.90 -18.27
N ARG A 97 1.06 -7.99 -17.32
CA ARG A 97 1.10 -8.30 -15.88
C ARG A 97 0.08 -7.52 -15.04
N VAL A 98 -0.80 -6.77 -15.70
CA VAL A 98 -1.93 -6.05 -15.08
C VAL A 98 -3.14 -6.21 -15.96
N PHE A 99 -4.24 -6.70 -15.36
CA PHE A 99 -5.50 -6.99 -16.05
C PHE A 99 -6.64 -6.25 -15.36
N ARG A 100 -7.33 -5.39 -16.11
CA ARG A 100 -8.48 -4.62 -15.61
C ARG A 100 -9.76 -5.45 -15.75
N LEU A 101 -10.50 -5.59 -14.65
CA LEU A 101 -11.76 -6.31 -14.57
C LEU A 101 -12.90 -5.29 -14.45
N SER A 102 -13.35 -4.72 -15.56
CA SER A 102 -14.31 -3.61 -15.53
C SER A 102 -15.67 -4.02 -14.95
N LYS A 103 -16.13 -5.24 -15.21
CA LYS A 103 -17.41 -5.77 -14.68
C LYS A 103 -17.39 -5.99 -13.17
N ASP A 104 -16.22 -6.34 -12.63
CA ASP A 104 -16.02 -6.60 -11.20
C ASP A 104 -15.40 -5.42 -10.48
N LYS A 105 -15.16 -4.28 -11.15
CA LYS A 105 -14.40 -3.13 -10.61
C LYS A 105 -13.12 -3.56 -9.90
N GLY A 106 -12.40 -4.50 -10.49
CA GLY A 106 -11.21 -5.13 -9.94
C GLY A 106 -10.00 -5.02 -10.86
N VAL A 107 -8.85 -5.40 -10.30
CA VAL A 107 -7.59 -5.52 -11.03
C VAL A 107 -6.88 -6.78 -10.57
N ILE A 108 -6.46 -7.62 -11.53
CA ILE A 108 -5.46 -8.66 -11.27
C ILE A 108 -4.10 -8.11 -11.66
N ASN A 109 -3.10 -8.25 -10.77
CA ASN A 109 -1.74 -7.87 -11.06
C ASN A 109 -0.74 -8.93 -10.63
N ARG A 110 0.33 -9.06 -11.42
CA ARG A 110 1.52 -9.87 -11.13
C ARG A 110 2.79 -9.04 -11.37
N LEU A 111 2.84 -7.84 -10.80
CA LEU A 111 3.88 -6.84 -11.06
C LEU A 111 5.28 -7.31 -10.65
N GLY A 112 5.44 -7.97 -9.49
CA GLY A 112 6.72 -8.49 -9.01
C GLY A 112 7.69 -7.40 -8.59
N PHE A 113 7.21 -6.38 -7.87
CA PHE A 113 7.99 -5.26 -7.32
C PHE A 113 8.88 -4.55 -8.35
N ASN A 114 8.35 -4.22 -9.52
CA ASN A 114 9.08 -3.40 -10.49
C ASN A 114 9.33 -2.01 -9.91
N ASN A 115 10.60 -1.63 -9.80
CA ASN A 115 11.04 -0.36 -9.20
C ASN A 115 12.45 0.03 -9.65
N LYS A 116 12.86 1.28 -9.36
CA LYS A 116 14.15 1.85 -9.74
C LYS A 116 15.24 1.71 -8.67
N GLY A 117 14.97 0.97 -7.58
CA GLY A 117 15.89 0.77 -6.46
C GLY A 117 15.80 1.85 -5.39
N ILE A 118 16.27 1.48 -4.19
CA ILE A 118 16.12 2.30 -2.99
C ILE A 118 16.81 3.67 -3.09
N ASP A 119 17.97 3.75 -3.73
CA ASP A 119 18.74 4.99 -3.84
C ASP A 119 18.01 6.03 -4.70
N TYR A 120 17.30 5.58 -5.74
CA TYR A 120 16.43 6.45 -6.52
C TYR A 120 15.28 7.01 -5.70
N LEU A 121 14.60 6.16 -4.91
CA LEU A 121 13.53 6.61 -4.02
C LEU A 121 14.04 7.62 -3.00
N VAL A 122 15.19 7.36 -2.36
CA VAL A 122 15.78 8.28 -1.38
C VAL A 122 16.07 9.65 -2.00
N THR A 123 16.50 9.70 -3.25
CA THR A 123 16.70 10.97 -3.95
C THR A 123 15.38 11.74 -4.07
N ASN A 124 14.29 11.08 -4.43
CA ASN A 124 12.97 11.72 -4.53
C ASN A 124 12.41 12.12 -3.15
N LEU A 125 12.63 11.30 -2.12
CA LEU A 125 12.25 11.63 -0.73
C LEU A 125 12.97 12.87 -0.18
N LYS A 126 14.17 13.18 -0.66
CA LYS A 126 14.91 14.39 -0.28
C LYS A 126 14.41 15.65 -0.99
N GLN A 127 13.70 15.52 -2.09
CA GLN A 127 13.36 16.63 -3.01
C GLN A 127 11.89 17.05 -2.98
N HIS A 128 10.99 16.22 -2.41
CA HIS A 128 9.56 16.55 -2.38
C HIS A 128 9.27 17.76 -1.51
N LYS A 129 8.12 18.40 -1.79
CA LYS A 129 7.60 19.57 -1.06
C LYS A 129 6.31 19.25 -0.28
N TYR A 130 5.81 18.02 -0.38
CA TYR A 130 4.62 17.60 0.34
C TYR A 130 4.88 17.63 1.86
N ASP A 131 4.00 18.28 2.60
CA ASP A 131 4.07 18.53 4.04
C ASP A 131 3.22 17.57 4.90
N GLY A 132 2.72 16.48 4.29
CA GLY A 132 1.97 15.43 4.98
C GLY A 132 2.84 14.20 5.25
N VAL A 133 2.25 13.23 5.94
CA VAL A 133 2.91 11.99 6.33
C VAL A 133 3.25 11.11 5.11
N ILE A 134 4.48 10.64 5.03
CA ILE A 134 4.96 9.73 3.99
C ILE A 134 5.46 8.43 4.60
N GLY A 135 4.83 7.32 4.21
CA GLY A 135 5.32 5.98 4.48
C GLY A 135 6.11 5.39 3.31
N VAL A 136 7.10 4.59 3.62
CA VAL A 136 7.84 3.81 2.62
C VAL A 136 7.59 2.33 2.80
N ASN A 137 7.01 1.72 1.76
CA ASN A 137 6.81 0.28 1.68
C ASN A 137 8.05 -0.39 1.10
N ILE A 138 8.65 -1.30 1.85
CA ILE A 138 9.88 -1.99 1.49
C ILE A 138 9.64 -3.48 1.23
N GLY A 139 10.42 -4.07 0.36
CA GLY A 139 10.37 -5.48 0.01
C GLY A 139 11.73 -6.03 -0.40
N ALA A 140 11.83 -7.35 -0.47
CA ALA A 140 13.03 -8.03 -0.94
C ALA A 140 13.09 -8.09 -2.46
N ASN A 141 14.30 -8.10 -3.04
CA ASN A 141 14.51 -8.36 -4.45
C ASN A 141 14.03 -9.78 -4.85
N LYS A 142 13.59 -9.92 -6.09
CA LYS A 142 13.03 -11.18 -6.60
C LYS A 142 13.97 -12.38 -6.45
N ASN A 143 15.26 -12.14 -6.61
CA ASN A 143 16.29 -13.18 -6.59
C ASN A 143 16.90 -13.39 -5.19
N SER A 144 16.41 -12.70 -4.16
CA SER A 144 16.85 -12.89 -2.78
C SER A 144 16.09 -14.04 -2.13
N HIS A 145 16.82 -14.96 -1.51
CA HIS A 145 16.29 -16.14 -0.83
C HIS A 145 16.89 -16.29 0.57
N GLY A 146 16.18 -17.00 1.46
CA GLY A 146 16.64 -17.27 2.81
C GLY A 146 17.11 -16.01 3.56
N LYS A 147 18.27 -16.06 4.18
CA LYS A 147 18.86 -14.96 4.94
C LYS A 147 19.00 -13.67 4.12
N LYS A 148 19.40 -13.78 2.83
CA LYS A 148 19.54 -12.61 1.95
C LYS A 148 18.23 -11.83 1.78
N ARG A 149 17.10 -12.50 1.84
CA ARG A 149 15.78 -11.85 1.77
C ARG A 149 15.54 -10.94 2.98
N ILE A 150 15.93 -11.37 4.17
CA ILE A 150 15.85 -10.55 5.40
C ILE A 150 16.83 -9.38 5.32
N GLU A 151 18.05 -9.62 4.86
CA GLU A 151 19.05 -8.58 4.65
C GLU A 151 18.57 -7.46 3.71
N ASP A 152 17.80 -7.80 2.68
CA ASP A 152 17.21 -6.81 1.77
C ASP A 152 16.27 -5.82 2.49
N TYR A 153 15.46 -6.29 3.45
CA TYR A 153 14.62 -5.40 4.27
C TYR A 153 15.49 -4.50 5.15
N ILE A 154 16.51 -5.05 5.78
CA ILE A 154 17.43 -4.30 6.64
C ILE A 154 18.17 -3.23 5.84
N GLU A 155 18.65 -3.57 4.63
CA GLU A 155 19.30 -2.60 3.73
C GLU A 155 18.34 -1.45 3.37
N CYS A 156 17.06 -1.76 3.06
CA CYS A 156 16.06 -0.74 2.79
C CYS A 156 15.82 0.17 4.00
N ILE A 157 15.66 -0.40 5.21
CA ILE A 157 15.45 0.38 6.44
C ILE A 157 16.59 1.36 6.65
N ARG A 158 17.85 0.91 6.58
CA ARG A 158 19.05 1.75 6.74
C ARG A 158 19.08 2.97 5.84
N LYS A 159 18.54 2.83 4.62
CA LYS A 159 18.56 3.89 3.64
C LYS A 159 17.39 4.87 3.79
N VAL A 160 16.20 4.40 4.22
CA VAL A 160 14.98 5.24 4.21
C VAL A 160 14.61 5.85 5.55
N TYR A 161 15.02 5.27 6.69
CA TYR A 161 14.45 5.65 7.99
C TYR A 161 14.57 7.14 8.32
N LYS A 162 15.59 7.85 7.81
CA LYS A 162 15.76 9.29 7.99
C LYS A 162 14.82 10.15 7.15
N TYR A 163 14.25 9.60 6.08
CA TYR A 163 13.53 10.33 5.04
C TYR A 163 12.06 9.97 4.92
N THR A 164 11.53 9.19 5.84
CA THR A 164 10.15 8.75 5.89
C THR A 164 9.57 8.94 7.28
N ASP A 165 8.25 9.04 7.42
CA ASP A 165 7.57 9.17 8.70
C ASP A 165 7.21 7.81 9.29
N TYR A 166 6.93 6.80 8.44
CA TYR A 166 6.76 5.41 8.86
C TYR A 166 7.30 4.44 7.80
N ILE A 167 7.54 3.21 8.18
CA ILE A 167 8.03 2.15 7.29
C ILE A 167 7.03 1.01 7.26
N THR A 168 6.76 0.45 6.06
CA THR A 168 5.96 -0.77 5.89
C THR A 168 6.81 -1.90 5.38
N VAL A 169 6.95 -2.96 6.16
CA VAL A 169 7.62 -4.21 5.79
C VAL A 169 6.62 -5.11 5.08
N ASN A 170 6.75 -5.26 3.76
CA ASN A 170 5.80 -6.01 2.94
C ASN A 170 6.22 -7.46 2.78
N ILE A 171 5.59 -8.35 3.55
CA ILE A 171 5.85 -9.79 3.54
C ILE A 171 4.78 -10.60 2.78
N SER A 172 3.83 -9.93 2.13
CA SER A 172 2.57 -10.54 1.70
C SER A 172 2.30 -10.54 0.20
N SER A 173 3.25 -10.07 -0.65
CA SER A 173 3.04 -10.05 -2.09
C SER A 173 2.94 -11.47 -2.67
N PRO A 174 1.87 -11.80 -3.41
CA PRO A 174 1.76 -13.09 -4.10
C PRO A 174 2.63 -13.16 -5.36
N ASN A 175 3.21 -12.04 -5.78
CA ASN A 175 3.87 -11.87 -7.07
C ASN A 175 5.39 -12.06 -7.01
N THR A 176 5.93 -12.34 -5.84
CA THR A 176 7.34 -12.69 -5.61
C THR A 176 7.39 -14.11 -5.04
N LYS A 177 8.10 -15.00 -5.73
CA LYS A 177 8.16 -16.42 -5.40
C LYS A 177 8.55 -16.63 -3.93
N ASN A 178 7.74 -17.40 -3.21
CA ASN A 178 7.95 -17.78 -1.81
C ASN A 178 8.07 -16.57 -0.83
N LEU A 179 7.61 -15.37 -1.20
CA LEU A 179 7.65 -14.24 -0.28
C LEU A 179 6.68 -14.45 0.90
N ARG A 180 5.49 -14.97 0.63
CA ARG A 180 4.48 -15.28 1.66
C ARG A 180 4.96 -16.31 2.67
N ASN A 181 5.98 -17.13 2.34
CA ASN A 181 6.60 -18.02 3.32
C ASN A 181 7.24 -17.26 4.50
N LEU A 182 7.48 -15.94 4.35
CA LEU A 182 7.89 -15.11 5.50
C LEU A 182 6.78 -14.96 6.56
N GLN A 183 5.55 -15.31 6.27
CA GLN A 183 4.44 -15.31 7.22
C GLN A 183 4.35 -16.62 8.04
N ASN A 184 5.14 -17.64 7.73
CA ASN A 184 5.27 -18.83 8.56
C ASN A 184 6.02 -18.49 9.86
N SER A 185 5.66 -19.14 10.96
CA SER A 185 6.16 -18.83 12.31
C SER A 185 7.70 -18.73 12.38
N GLU A 186 8.42 -19.73 11.86
CA GLU A 186 9.89 -19.74 11.88
C GLU A 186 10.54 -18.56 11.12
N ASN A 187 9.98 -18.19 9.99
CA ASN A 187 10.52 -17.10 9.17
C ASN A 187 10.13 -15.71 9.72
N ILE A 188 8.94 -15.60 10.32
CA ILE A 188 8.53 -14.40 11.04
C ILE A 188 9.48 -14.14 12.19
N ASP A 189 9.82 -15.14 13.01
CA ASP A 189 10.74 -14.98 14.14
C ASP A 189 12.09 -14.43 13.69
N LYS A 190 12.67 -15.03 12.65
CA LYS A 190 13.96 -14.56 12.10
C LYS A 190 13.87 -13.13 11.58
N LEU A 191 12.76 -12.77 10.92
CA LEU A 191 12.57 -11.41 10.43
C LEU A 191 12.40 -10.42 11.57
N PHE A 192 11.57 -10.72 12.57
CA PHE A 192 11.33 -9.83 13.71
C PHE A 192 12.61 -9.59 14.50
N VAL A 193 13.38 -10.62 14.81
CA VAL A 193 14.69 -10.48 15.47
C VAL A 193 15.63 -9.57 14.68
N ALA A 194 15.68 -9.71 13.36
CA ALA A 194 16.52 -8.86 12.52
C ALA A 194 16.03 -7.40 12.53
N LEU A 195 14.70 -7.17 12.44
CA LEU A 195 14.10 -5.85 12.49
C LEU A 195 14.35 -5.17 13.83
N GLU A 196 14.15 -5.86 14.96
CA GLU A 196 14.36 -5.33 16.31
C GLU A 196 15.83 -4.95 16.55
N ASN A 197 16.76 -5.78 16.12
CA ASN A 197 18.19 -5.48 16.19
C ASN A 197 18.53 -4.21 15.40
N GLU A 198 17.95 -4.04 14.22
CA GLU A 198 18.20 -2.87 13.40
C GLU A 198 17.55 -1.60 13.98
N ILE A 199 16.30 -1.71 14.47
CA ILE A 199 15.59 -0.62 15.17
C ILE A 199 16.43 -0.13 16.36
N HIS A 200 16.93 -1.06 17.16
CA HIS A 200 17.79 -0.73 18.31
C HIS A 200 19.10 -0.06 17.88
N THR A 201 19.78 -0.64 16.88
CA THR A 201 21.08 -0.13 16.38
C THR A 201 20.98 1.28 15.83
N LEU A 202 19.94 1.56 15.07
CA LEU A 202 19.72 2.87 14.45
C LEU A 202 18.91 3.83 15.33
N LYS A 203 18.43 3.38 16.51
CA LYS A 203 17.56 4.13 17.43
C LYS A 203 16.33 4.69 16.69
N ILE A 204 15.66 3.83 15.93
CA ILE A 204 14.47 4.22 15.16
C ILE A 204 13.30 4.42 16.13
N ASP A 205 12.74 5.63 16.12
CA ASP A 205 11.57 6.04 16.90
C ASP A 205 10.27 6.15 16.07
N LYS A 206 10.37 5.83 14.78
CA LYS A 206 9.26 5.94 13.83
C LYS A 206 8.43 4.65 13.78
N PRO A 207 7.11 4.75 13.48
CA PRO A 207 6.25 3.57 13.35
C PRO A 207 6.73 2.63 12.24
N ILE A 208 6.72 1.33 12.54
CA ILE A 208 7.01 0.27 11.57
C ILE A 208 5.80 -0.67 11.52
N PHE A 209 5.24 -0.86 10.33
CA PHE A 209 4.10 -1.73 10.08
C PHE A 209 4.50 -2.99 9.32
N ILE A 210 3.83 -4.09 9.62
CA ILE A 210 3.89 -5.32 8.81
C ILE A 210 2.65 -5.38 7.92
N LYS A 211 2.85 -5.49 6.59
CA LYS A 211 1.73 -5.66 5.64
C LYS A 211 1.48 -7.13 5.34
N ILE A 212 0.29 -7.60 5.70
CA ILE A 212 -0.09 -9.01 5.65
C ILE A 212 -1.03 -9.35 4.47
N SER A 213 -1.11 -10.64 4.17
CA SER A 213 -1.99 -11.22 3.15
C SER A 213 -3.41 -11.40 3.72
N PRO A 214 -4.46 -11.23 2.89
CA PRO A 214 -5.83 -11.58 3.28
C PRO A 214 -6.10 -13.10 3.21
N ASP A 215 -5.13 -13.89 2.73
CA ASP A 215 -5.29 -15.32 2.47
C ASP A 215 -4.70 -16.19 3.60
N GLU A 216 -4.25 -15.56 4.70
CA GLU A 216 -3.65 -16.27 5.84
C GLU A 216 -4.70 -16.91 6.75
N SER A 217 -4.31 -17.99 7.42
CA SER A 217 -5.12 -18.64 8.43
C SER A 217 -5.28 -17.77 9.67
N LEU A 218 -6.35 -17.98 10.45
CA LEU A 218 -6.56 -17.26 11.70
C LEU A 218 -5.41 -17.49 12.69
N ASP A 219 -4.80 -18.66 12.71
CA ASP A 219 -3.69 -18.98 13.61
C ASP A 219 -2.43 -18.22 13.21
N THR A 220 -2.14 -18.11 11.90
CA THR A 220 -1.06 -17.25 11.39
C THR A 220 -1.29 -15.79 11.78
N ILE A 221 -2.52 -15.30 11.65
CA ILE A 221 -2.88 -13.93 12.01
C ILE A 221 -2.67 -13.69 13.51
N LYS A 222 -3.16 -14.58 14.38
CA LYS A 222 -2.94 -14.52 15.83
C LYS A 222 -1.45 -14.51 16.17
N TYR A 223 -0.68 -15.36 15.50
CA TYR A 223 0.77 -15.43 15.70
C TYR A 223 1.46 -14.09 15.34
N ILE A 224 1.11 -13.51 14.19
CA ILE A 224 1.65 -12.21 13.76
C ILE A 224 1.26 -11.11 14.76
N ILE A 225 0.00 -11.05 15.19
CA ILE A 225 -0.48 -10.07 16.18
C ILE A 225 0.33 -10.18 17.47
N ASN A 226 0.48 -11.39 17.99
CA ASN A 226 1.26 -11.63 19.21
C ASN A 226 2.70 -11.15 19.06
N LYS A 227 3.35 -11.44 17.91
CA LYS A 227 4.70 -10.96 17.63
C LYS A 227 4.79 -9.44 17.57
N VAL A 228 3.84 -8.76 16.91
CA VAL A 228 3.79 -7.30 16.85
C VAL A 228 3.65 -6.72 18.26
N GLN A 229 2.72 -7.23 19.08
CA GLN A 229 2.50 -6.75 20.45
C GLN A 229 3.68 -6.93 21.38
N ASN A 230 4.52 -7.96 21.16
CA ASN A 230 5.69 -8.27 21.97
C ASN A 230 7.01 -7.80 21.32
N SER A 231 6.98 -6.86 20.39
CA SER A 231 8.15 -6.36 19.67
C SER A 231 8.16 -4.83 19.57
N LYS A 232 9.15 -4.30 18.90
CA LYS A 232 9.23 -2.86 18.51
C LYS A 232 8.47 -2.53 17.22
N ILE A 233 7.82 -3.51 16.63
CA ILE A 233 6.96 -3.28 15.46
C ILE A 233 5.66 -2.64 15.94
N THR A 234 5.22 -1.59 15.26
CA THR A 234 4.13 -0.74 15.74
C THR A 234 2.75 -1.32 15.45
N GLY A 235 2.53 -1.89 14.24
CA GLY A 235 1.19 -2.29 13.86
C GLY A 235 1.12 -3.08 12.56
N ILE A 236 -0.09 -3.22 12.04
CA ILE A 236 -0.41 -4.06 10.88
C ILE A 236 -1.07 -3.24 9.78
N ILE A 237 -0.74 -3.54 8.51
CA ILE A 237 -1.50 -3.10 7.34
C ILE A 237 -2.26 -4.31 6.77
N ALA A 238 -3.57 -4.25 6.82
CA ALA A 238 -4.49 -5.26 6.31
C ALA A 238 -5.38 -4.67 5.19
N THR A 239 -5.16 -5.04 3.92
CA THR A 239 -4.42 -6.20 3.41
C THR A 239 -3.58 -5.89 2.15
N ASN A 240 -2.77 -6.88 1.73
CA ASN A 240 -2.31 -7.00 0.35
C ASN A 240 -3.46 -7.53 -0.54
N THR A 241 -3.18 -7.90 -1.78
CA THR A 241 -4.11 -8.51 -2.73
C THR A 241 -4.34 -9.99 -2.41
N THR A 242 -5.51 -10.55 -2.78
CA THR A 242 -5.83 -11.98 -2.63
C THR A 242 -5.45 -12.78 -3.87
N THR A 243 -5.10 -14.05 -3.67
CA THR A 243 -4.99 -15.04 -4.76
C THR A 243 -6.31 -15.72 -5.08
N ASP A 244 -7.28 -15.63 -4.19
CA ASP A 244 -8.64 -16.12 -4.37
C ASP A 244 -9.39 -15.27 -5.40
N LYS A 245 -9.93 -15.90 -6.41
CA LYS A 245 -10.68 -15.28 -7.51
C LYS A 245 -12.09 -15.84 -7.67
N SER A 246 -12.54 -16.66 -6.71
CA SER A 246 -13.85 -17.31 -6.72
C SER A 246 -15.02 -16.32 -6.76
N THR A 247 -14.80 -15.08 -6.31
CA THR A 247 -15.80 -14.00 -6.32
C THR A 247 -15.96 -13.32 -7.67
N LEU A 248 -15.10 -13.61 -8.65
CA LEU A 248 -15.16 -12.98 -9.97
C LEU A 248 -16.31 -13.56 -10.81
N LYS A 249 -17.06 -12.69 -11.46
CA LYS A 249 -18.18 -13.02 -12.35
C LYS A 249 -17.75 -13.70 -13.65
N ASP A 250 -16.53 -13.43 -14.09
CA ASP A 250 -16.00 -13.96 -15.36
C ASP A 250 -14.96 -15.04 -15.05
N GLU A 251 -15.36 -16.30 -15.19
CA GLU A 251 -14.57 -17.50 -14.86
C GLU A 251 -13.23 -17.58 -15.62
N LYS A 252 -13.11 -16.95 -16.80
CA LYS A 252 -11.84 -16.93 -17.54
C LYS A 252 -10.67 -16.36 -16.74
N TYR A 253 -10.95 -15.53 -15.72
CA TYR A 253 -9.93 -14.92 -14.87
C TYR A 253 -9.58 -15.76 -13.63
N TRP A 254 -10.32 -16.83 -13.34
CA TRP A 254 -10.09 -17.65 -12.14
C TRP A 254 -8.67 -18.24 -12.10
N ASN A 255 -8.17 -18.65 -13.26
CA ASN A 255 -6.84 -19.26 -13.39
C ASN A 255 -5.71 -18.23 -13.70
N TYR A 256 -6.02 -16.93 -13.69
CA TYR A 256 -4.97 -15.93 -13.91
C TYR A 256 -4.03 -15.85 -12.71
N GLU A 257 -2.74 -15.93 -12.96
CA GLU A 257 -1.72 -15.69 -11.93
C GLU A 257 -1.73 -14.24 -11.46
N GLY A 258 -1.48 -14.02 -10.18
CA GLY A 258 -1.36 -12.71 -9.57
C GLY A 258 -2.40 -12.43 -8.50
N GLY A 259 -2.29 -11.25 -7.89
CA GLY A 259 -3.16 -10.80 -6.81
C GLY A 259 -4.36 -10.02 -7.34
N LEU A 260 -5.55 -10.32 -6.82
CA LEU A 260 -6.81 -9.63 -7.09
C LEU A 260 -7.03 -8.50 -6.09
N SER A 261 -7.40 -7.32 -6.59
CA SER A 261 -7.72 -6.12 -5.83
C SER A 261 -9.00 -5.46 -6.34
N GLY A 262 -9.48 -4.44 -5.64
CA GLY A 262 -10.72 -3.73 -5.96
C GLY A 262 -11.93 -4.28 -5.22
N GLU A 263 -13.13 -4.04 -5.75
CA GLU A 263 -14.40 -4.42 -5.11
C GLU A 263 -14.43 -5.91 -4.67
N PRO A 264 -13.94 -6.86 -5.46
CA PRO A 264 -13.94 -8.29 -5.08
C PRO A 264 -13.13 -8.61 -3.81
N LEU A 265 -12.17 -7.74 -3.43
CA LEU A 265 -11.36 -7.94 -2.21
C LEU A 265 -12.04 -7.38 -0.96
N ARG A 266 -13.11 -6.57 -1.09
CA ARG A 266 -13.67 -5.78 0.02
C ARG A 266 -14.05 -6.63 1.22
N GLU A 267 -14.89 -7.64 1.02
CA GLU A 267 -15.40 -8.47 2.11
C GLU A 267 -14.29 -9.23 2.82
N LYS A 268 -13.37 -9.82 2.06
CA LYS A 268 -12.22 -10.54 2.62
C LYS A 268 -11.29 -9.63 3.43
N SER A 269 -11.07 -8.40 2.95
CA SER A 269 -10.31 -7.40 3.69
C SER A 269 -11.04 -6.93 4.95
N ASN A 270 -12.34 -6.74 4.89
CA ASN A 270 -13.16 -6.34 6.03
C ASN A 270 -13.23 -7.44 7.10
N ASP A 271 -13.40 -8.68 6.69
CA ASP A 271 -13.36 -9.85 7.58
C ASP A 271 -12.01 -9.96 8.32
N LEU A 272 -10.90 -9.71 7.62
CA LEU A 272 -9.59 -9.73 8.26
C LEU A 272 -9.43 -8.58 9.28
N ILE A 273 -9.87 -7.36 8.97
CA ILE A 273 -9.86 -6.25 9.92
C ILE A 273 -10.66 -6.60 11.18
N TYR A 274 -11.86 -7.13 11.01
CA TYR A 274 -12.71 -7.60 12.10
C TYR A 274 -12.02 -8.68 12.95
N LYS A 275 -11.40 -9.69 12.31
CA LYS A 275 -10.65 -10.75 12.99
C LYS A 275 -9.47 -10.21 13.79
N ILE A 276 -8.72 -9.25 13.22
CA ILE A 276 -7.61 -8.60 13.93
C ILE A 276 -8.13 -7.90 15.18
N ARG A 277 -9.21 -7.11 15.08
CA ARG A 277 -9.81 -6.40 16.22
C ARG A 277 -10.37 -7.34 17.29
N LYS A 278 -10.88 -8.52 16.90
CA LYS A 278 -11.30 -9.56 17.86
C LYS A 278 -10.14 -10.17 18.64
N VAL A 279 -8.94 -10.19 18.08
CA VAL A 279 -7.73 -10.70 18.75
C VAL A 279 -7.05 -9.58 19.55
N SER A 280 -7.05 -8.36 19.03
CA SER A 280 -6.41 -7.19 19.67
C SER A 280 -7.18 -5.91 19.33
N GLU A 281 -7.75 -5.28 20.33
CA GLU A 281 -8.51 -4.03 20.19
C GLU A 281 -7.58 -2.83 19.92
N GLU A 282 -6.36 -2.85 20.45
CA GLU A 282 -5.46 -1.70 20.52
C GLU A 282 -4.36 -1.67 19.43
N ILE A 283 -4.12 -2.80 18.72
CA ILE A 283 -3.04 -2.84 17.75
C ILE A 283 -3.26 -1.79 16.63
N PRO A 284 -2.30 -0.89 16.36
CA PRO A 284 -2.41 0.06 15.26
C PRO A 284 -2.69 -0.64 13.92
N LEU A 285 -3.76 -0.23 13.23
CA LEU A 285 -4.27 -0.95 12.06
C LEU A 285 -4.62 -0.03 10.90
N ILE A 286 -3.93 -0.21 9.77
CA ILE A 286 -4.25 0.48 8.52
C ILE A 286 -5.04 -0.47 7.61
N GLY A 287 -6.28 -0.11 7.28
CA GLY A 287 -7.17 -0.91 6.44
C GLY A 287 -6.94 -0.65 4.96
N VAL A 288 -6.80 -1.71 4.15
CA VAL A 288 -6.59 -1.62 2.69
C VAL A 288 -7.38 -2.70 1.97
N GLY A 289 -8.06 -2.36 0.89
CA GLY A 289 -8.73 -3.31 0.00
C GLY A 289 -10.21 -3.02 -0.18
N GLY A 290 -10.64 -2.93 -1.43
CA GLY A 290 -12.05 -2.85 -1.81
C GLY A 290 -12.75 -1.52 -1.61
N VAL A 291 -12.07 -0.44 -1.22
CA VAL A 291 -12.68 0.88 -1.03
C VAL A 291 -12.93 1.54 -2.39
N MET A 292 -14.20 1.61 -2.80
CA MET A 292 -14.67 2.19 -4.06
C MET A 292 -15.60 3.38 -3.82
N SER A 293 -16.02 3.63 -2.58
CA SER A 293 -16.97 4.68 -2.20
C SER A 293 -16.71 5.18 -0.77
N GLN A 294 -17.39 6.28 -0.39
CA GLN A 294 -17.39 6.78 0.98
C GLN A 294 -17.98 5.73 1.95
N LYS A 295 -18.98 4.97 1.52
CA LYS A 295 -19.58 3.91 2.33
C LYS A 295 -18.53 2.84 2.70
N ASP A 296 -17.76 2.35 1.71
CA ASP A 296 -16.73 1.33 1.94
C ASP A 296 -15.62 1.84 2.85
N TYR A 297 -15.27 3.12 2.72
CA TYR A 297 -14.30 3.77 3.59
C TYR A 297 -14.79 3.85 5.05
N LYS A 298 -16.03 4.34 5.27
CA LYS A 298 -16.65 4.41 6.60
C LYS A 298 -16.79 3.03 7.23
N GLU A 299 -17.12 2.02 6.44
CA GLU A 299 -17.22 0.63 6.88
C GLU A 299 -15.88 0.13 7.43
N LYS A 300 -14.74 0.40 6.76
CA LYS A 300 -13.43 0.01 7.27
C LYS A 300 -13.08 0.68 8.60
N LEU A 301 -13.38 1.95 8.75
CA LEU A 301 -13.19 2.65 10.02
C LEU A 301 -14.09 2.08 11.12
N ALA A 302 -15.36 1.79 10.81
CA ALA A 302 -16.30 1.20 11.76
C ALA A 302 -15.91 -0.22 12.20
N LEU A 303 -15.20 -0.96 11.33
CA LEU A 303 -14.63 -2.27 11.66
C LEU A 303 -13.34 -2.18 12.51
N GLY A 304 -12.85 -0.97 12.73
CA GLY A 304 -11.73 -0.68 13.62
C GLY A 304 -10.41 -0.36 12.93
N ALA A 305 -10.36 -0.08 11.62
CA ALA A 305 -9.17 0.49 11.03
C ALA A 305 -8.96 1.93 11.53
N ASP A 306 -7.74 2.27 11.97
CA ASP A 306 -7.38 3.63 12.38
C ASP A 306 -7.20 4.56 11.19
N LEU A 307 -6.60 4.04 10.13
CA LEU A 307 -6.37 4.69 8.85
C LEU A 307 -6.82 3.79 7.70
N VAL A 308 -7.11 4.39 6.54
CA VAL A 308 -7.54 3.65 5.35
C VAL A 308 -6.72 4.04 4.15
N GLN A 309 -6.24 3.06 3.39
CA GLN A 309 -5.53 3.28 2.13
C GLN A 309 -6.35 2.83 0.93
N ILE A 310 -6.24 3.56 -0.19
CA ILE A 310 -6.86 3.19 -1.46
C ILE A 310 -5.83 3.04 -2.58
N TYR A 311 -6.13 2.15 -3.53
CA TYR A 311 -5.37 1.95 -4.77
C TYR A 311 -6.33 1.78 -5.96
N THR A 312 -7.00 0.64 -6.06
CA THR A 312 -7.87 0.28 -7.19
C THR A 312 -9.06 1.23 -7.30
N GLY A 313 -9.65 1.66 -6.18
CA GLY A 313 -10.73 2.66 -6.20
C GLY A 313 -10.28 3.97 -6.84
N PHE A 314 -9.10 4.46 -6.49
CA PHE A 314 -8.54 5.66 -7.12
C PHE A 314 -8.29 5.49 -8.63
N ILE A 315 -7.78 4.32 -9.05
CA ILE A 315 -7.56 4.05 -10.49
C ILE A 315 -8.89 3.96 -11.27
N MET A 316 -9.92 3.38 -10.66
CA MET A 316 -11.20 3.17 -11.33
C MET A 316 -12.07 4.43 -11.36
N GLU A 317 -12.13 5.19 -10.28
CA GLU A 317 -13.02 6.33 -10.08
C GLU A 317 -12.30 7.69 -10.28
N GLY A 318 -10.97 7.68 -10.28
CA GLY A 318 -10.14 8.88 -10.42
C GLY A 318 -10.10 9.78 -9.17
N PRO A 319 -9.49 10.97 -9.28
CA PRO A 319 -9.30 11.89 -8.14
C PRO A 319 -10.59 12.34 -7.45
N GLY A 320 -11.72 12.35 -8.16
CA GLY A 320 -13.03 12.69 -7.58
C GLY A 320 -13.47 11.78 -6.44
N LEU A 321 -12.93 10.55 -6.36
CA LEU A 321 -13.22 9.64 -5.27
C LEU A 321 -12.69 10.18 -3.92
N ILE A 322 -11.51 10.79 -3.92
CA ILE A 322 -10.90 11.36 -2.72
C ILE A 322 -11.86 12.37 -2.09
N HIS A 323 -12.34 13.33 -2.90
CA HIS A 323 -13.28 14.35 -2.42
C HIS A 323 -14.60 13.76 -1.92
N LYS A 324 -15.12 12.71 -2.58
CA LYS A 324 -16.33 12.03 -2.13
C LYS A 324 -16.14 11.31 -0.79
N ILE A 325 -14.95 10.79 -0.52
CA ILE A 325 -14.64 10.07 0.70
C ILE A 325 -14.43 11.03 1.87
N ILE A 326 -13.62 12.08 1.70
CA ILE A 326 -13.19 12.96 2.79
C ILE A 326 -14.21 14.09 3.10
N ASN A 327 -15.12 14.41 2.19
CA ASN A 327 -16.18 15.37 2.46
C ASN A 327 -17.29 14.70 3.28
N LYS A 328 -17.66 15.34 4.40
CA LYS A 328 -18.81 14.96 5.25
C LYS A 328 -20.12 15.14 4.51
#